data_8fea8ddae52603f5f7871aa4b67f766f
#
_entry.id   8fea8ddae52603f5f7871aa4b67f766f
#
_cell.length_a   1.000
_cell.length_b   1.000
_cell.length_c   1.000
_cell.angle_alpha   90.00
_cell.angle_beta   90.00
_cell.angle_gamma   90.00
#
_symmetry.space_group_name_H-M   'P 1'
#
loop_
_entity.id
_entity.type
_entity.pdbx_description
1 polymer ?
#
loop_
_entity_poly.entity_id
_entity_poly.type
_entity_poly.pdbx_seq_one_letter_code
_entity_poly.pdbx_strand_id
1 'polypeptide(L)'
;MAMGMRGMNRGFLTEEEKANRPKVTFSLLKRIFSYLIPYWKQMILIFVFIILSSIMGLLPSVLTGRIIDEGLINRDMKMLITLILVSLGVTLGANLIRVGESFLNNWIAQHITFDMRNKMYKHLQQMSQKFFTSNNQGDIITRMTSDISGVERVVTSTFTSILSNTITLIVAVVIMFKENWILAGVGVLVIPLFTIPTRWAGKTRWELTQDAQECNDEINGILNETLSVSGQLLVKLFGKEEYEYNRYKNVNNKMIKLNIKESMAGRWFMVIINTFSSVGPMLLYLVGGILMMKYNSSLTVGDITVLVALLGKMYGPVNSLLNIQVEWIRAMALF
;
A
#
# COMPACT_ATOMS: atom_id res chain seq x y z
N MET A 1 -3.09 37.32 -0.26
CA MET A 1 -2.09 36.80 0.68
C MET A 1 -2.70 35.64 1.47
N ALA A 2 -3.09 34.55 0.80
CA ALA A 2 -3.74 33.41 1.41
C ALA A 2 -3.33 32.13 0.67
N MET A 3 -2.03 31.76 0.76
CA MET A 3 -1.46 30.58 0.08
C MET A 3 -0.74 29.62 1.04
N GLY A 4 -0.96 29.77 2.37
CA GLY A 4 -0.11 29.15 3.38
C GLY A 4 -0.59 27.88 4.09
N MET A 5 -1.77 27.29 3.79
CA MET A 5 -2.24 26.10 4.51
C MET A 5 -2.73 24.95 3.61
N ARG A 6 -2.32 24.90 2.36
CA ARG A 6 -2.77 23.87 1.39
C ARG A 6 -2.08 22.50 1.48
N GLY A 7 -1.10 22.30 2.36
CA GLY A 7 -0.18 21.16 2.28
C GLY A 7 -0.43 19.97 3.21
N MET A 8 -1.30 20.02 4.19
CA MET A 8 -1.16 19.10 5.34
C MET A 8 -2.03 17.83 5.35
N ASN A 9 -2.98 17.64 4.41
CA ASN A 9 -3.75 16.36 4.40
C ASN A 9 -4.38 16.00 3.03
N ARG A 10 -3.74 16.30 1.90
CA ARG A 10 -4.25 15.91 0.60
C ARG A 10 -3.87 14.48 0.28
N GLY A 11 -4.79 13.58 0.52
CA GLY A 11 -4.67 12.19 0.10
C GLY A 11 -4.71 11.98 -1.43
N PHE A 12 -5.03 13.03 -2.24
CA PHE A 12 -5.33 12.90 -3.67
C PHE A 12 -4.87 14.13 -4.45
N LEU A 13 -4.51 13.91 -5.73
CA LEU A 13 -4.04 14.95 -6.64
C LEU A 13 -5.20 15.85 -7.08
N THR A 14 -4.98 17.17 -7.12
CA THR A 14 -5.92 18.13 -7.73
C THR A 14 -5.97 17.97 -9.25
N GLU A 15 -6.98 18.55 -9.93
CA GLU A 15 -7.07 18.55 -11.40
C GLU A 15 -5.85 19.22 -12.06
N GLU A 16 -5.29 20.26 -11.44
CA GLU A 16 -4.04 20.91 -11.90
C GLU A 16 -2.84 19.98 -11.75
N GLU A 17 -2.77 19.20 -10.68
CA GLU A 17 -1.74 18.19 -10.45
C GLU A 17 -1.93 16.97 -11.37
N LYS A 18 -3.17 16.66 -11.78
CA LYS A 18 -3.46 15.65 -12.82
C LYS A 18 -3.08 16.12 -14.21
N ALA A 19 -3.34 17.36 -14.54
CA ALA A 19 -2.98 17.97 -15.83
C ALA A 19 -1.45 18.12 -15.96
N ASN A 20 -0.77 18.44 -14.87
CA ASN A 20 0.69 18.54 -14.75
C ASN A 20 1.32 17.26 -14.20
N ARG A 21 0.79 16.07 -14.52
CA ARG A 21 1.40 14.83 -14.09
C ARG A 21 2.88 14.84 -14.46
N PRO A 22 3.80 14.82 -13.49
CA PRO A 22 5.21 14.70 -13.80
C PRO A 22 5.39 13.36 -14.54
N LYS A 23 5.80 13.45 -15.81
CA LYS A 23 6.14 12.25 -16.57
C LYS A 23 7.26 11.56 -15.82
N VAL A 24 7.09 10.28 -15.52
CA VAL A 24 8.15 9.46 -14.94
C VAL A 24 9.34 9.49 -15.90
N THR A 25 10.27 10.40 -15.64
CA THR A 25 11.45 10.56 -16.47
C THR A 25 12.54 9.63 -15.89
N PHE A 26 13.23 8.92 -16.76
CA PHE A 26 14.34 8.05 -16.36
C PHE A 26 15.40 8.80 -15.51
N SER A 27 15.54 10.11 -15.73
CA SER A 27 16.41 10.98 -14.93
C SER A 27 15.98 11.09 -13.47
N LEU A 28 14.66 11.14 -13.20
CA LEU A 28 14.11 11.15 -11.84
C LEU A 28 14.36 9.82 -11.13
N LEU A 29 14.12 8.70 -11.82
CA LEU A 29 14.44 7.38 -11.28
C LEU A 29 15.92 7.27 -10.94
N LYS A 30 16.82 7.67 -11.85
CA LYS A 30 18.26 7.68 -11.62
C LYS A 30 18.63 8.53 -10.40
N ARG A 31 18.00 9.68 -10.20
CA ARG A 31 18.21 10.56 -9.05
C ARG A 31 17.75 9.90 -7.75
N ILE A 32 16.56 9.25 -7.75
CA ILE A 32 16.06 8.49 -6.60
C ILE A 32 17.03 7.38 -6.22
N PHE A 33 17.45 6.56 -7.19
CA PHE A 33 18.39 5.47 -6.96
C PHE A 33 19.77 5.97 -6.51
N SER A 34 20.19 7.18 -6.89
CA SER A 34 21.48 7.73 -6.45
C SER A 34 21.57 7.90 -4.93
N TYR A 35 20.45 8.10 -4.23
CA TYR A 35 20.43 8.16 -2.76
C TYR A 35 20.59 6.78 -2.11
N LEU A 36 20.32 5.68 -2.83
CA LEU A 36 20.48 4.30 -2.34
C LEU A 36 21.91 3.78 -2.58
N ILE A 37 22.64 4.33 -3.56
CA ILE A 37 23.97 3.86 -3.92
C ILE A 37 24.96 3.80 -2.72
N PRO A 38 25.01 4.79 -1.81
CA PRO A 38 25.90 4.72 -0.66
C PRO A 38 25.61 3.53 0.28
N TYR A 39 24.36 3.04 0.26
CA TYR A 39 23.86 1.97 1.15
C TYR A 39 23.72 0.61 0.44
N TRP A 40 24.42 0.39 -0.68
CA TRP A 40 24.28 -0.81 -1.50
C TRP A 40 24.51 -2.13 -0.74
N LYS A 41 25.42 -2.14 0.25
CA LYS A 41 25.71 -3.33 1.07
C LYS A 41 24.50 -3.71 1.93
N GLN A 42 23.86 -2.72 2.55
CA GLN A 42 22.66 -2.89 3.36
C GLN A 42 21.46 -3.29 2.47
N MET A 43 21.38 -2.74 1.25
CA MET A 43 20.34 -3.13 0.29
C MET A 43 20.47 -4.59 -0.14
N ILE A 44 21.69 -5.10 -0.36
CA ILE A 44 21.90 -6.53 -0.62
C ILE A 44 21.44 -7.37 0.58
N LEU A 45 21.76 -6.95 1.80
CA LEU A 45 21.33 -7.67 3.00
C LEU A 45 19.80 -7.69 3.16
N ILE A 46 19.11 -6.56 2.89
CA ILE A 46 17.64 -6.49 2.84
C ILE A 46 17.10 -7.45 1.77
N PHE A 47 17.71 -7.48 0.59
CA PHE A 47 17.29 -8.38 -0.48
C PHE A 47 17.39 -9.85 -0.07
N VAL A 48 18.47 -10.24 0.59
CA VAL A 48 18.64 -11.60 1.15
C VAL A 48 17.58 -11.89 2.21
N PHE A 49 17.31 -10.93 3.11
CA PHE A 49 16.28 -11.09 4.14
C PHE A 49 14.89 -11.22 3.52
N ILE A 50 14.56 -10.46 2.47
CA ILE A 50 13.28 -10.56 1.74
C ILE A 50 13.13 -11.96 1.12
N ILE A 51 14.15 -12.48 0.45
CA ILE A 51 14.10 -13.83 -0.13
C ILE A 51 13.87 -14.87 0.97
N LEU A 52 14.65 -14.79 2.03
CA LEU A 52 14.59 -15.76 3.12
C LEU A 52 13.26 -15.66 3.86
N SER A 53 12.77 -14.46 4.18
CA SER A 53 11.47 -14.25 4.83
C SER A 53 10.30 -14.68 3.94
N SER A 54 10.40 -14.48 2.61
CA SER A 54 9.38 -14.93 1.65
C SER A 54 9.30 -16.45 1.60
N ILE A 55 10.45 -17.14 1.48
CA ILE A 55 10.48 -18.60 1.47
C ILE A 55 9.96 -19.16 2.81
N MET A 56 10.51 -18.71 3.92
CA MET A 56 10.10 -19.18 5.25
C MET A 56 8.65 -18.82 5.57
N GLY A 57 8.14 -17.70 5.08
CA GLY A 57 6.74 -17.27 5.27
C GLY A 57 5.71 -18.13 4.52
N LEU A 58 6.15 -18.81 3.43
CA LEU A 58 5.30 -19.73 2.65
C LEU A 58 5.43 -21.19 3.10
N LEU A 59 6.54 -21.57 3.75
CA LEU A 59 6.77 -22.94 4.22
C LEU A 59 5.66 -23.50 5.16
N PRO A 60 5.08 -22.73 6.10
CA PRO A 60 3.97 -23.21 6.90
C PRO A 60 2.76 -23.69 6.08
N SER A 61 2.51 -23.05 4.92
CA SER A 61 1.44 -23.48 4.00
C SER A 61 1.75 -24.86 3.40
N VAL A 62 3.01 -25.11 3.03
CA VAL A 62 3.45 -26.43 2.52
C VAL A 62 3.43 -27.48 3.63
N LEU A 63 3.89 -27.12 4.83
CA LEU A 63 3.84 -28.02 6.00
C LEU A 63 2.42 -28.38 6.40
N THR A 64 1.44 -27.50 6.18
CA THR A 64 0.03 -27.79 6.44
C THR A 64 -0.47 -28.98 5.62
N GLY A 65 -0.06 -29.12 4.36
CA GLY A 65 -0.38 -30.29 3.56
C GLY A 65 0.17 -31.58 4.15
N ARG A 66 1.44 -31.57 4.56
CA ARG A 66 2.05 -32.75 5.23
C ARG A 66 1.42 -33.04 6.57
N ILE A 67 1.02 -32.04 7.34
CA ILE A 67 0.28 -32.22 8.61
C ILE A 67 -1.02 -32.99 8.35
N ILE A 68 -1.73 -32.67 7.25
CA ILE A 68 -2.98 -33.32 6.87
C ILE A 68 -2.70 -34.78 6.44
N ASP A 69 -1.79 -34.98 5.49
CA ASP A 69 -1.57 -36.27 4.85
C ASP A 69 -0.82 -37.24 5.77
N GLU A 70 0.32 -36.84 6.34
CA GLU A 70 1.19 -37.69 7.13
C GLU A 70 0.75 -37.77 8.58
N GLY A 71 0.20 -36.67 9.14
CA GLY A 71 -0.24 -36.61 10.53
C GLY A 71 -1.68 -37.09 10.75
N LEU A 72 -2.64 -36.42 10.10
CA LEU A 72 -4.06 -36.64 10.35
C LEU A 72 -4.61 -37.86 9.61
N ILE A 73 -4.34 -38.02 8.31
CA ILE A 73 -4.88 -39.14 7.52
C ILE A 73 -4.22 -40.43 7.94
N ASN A 74 -2.90 -40.45 8.14
CA ASN A 74 -2.17 -41.60 8.60
C ASN A 74 -2.32 -41.87 10.10
N ARG A 75 -2.99 -40.99 10.86
CA ARG A 75 -3.21 -41.06 12.32
C ARG A 75 -1.90 -41.20 13.13
N ASP A 76 -0.82 -40.60 12.62
CA ASP A 76 0.48 -40.61 13.33
C ASP A 76 0.60 -39.36 14.22
N MET A 77 0.30 -39.54 15.51
CA MET A 77 0.36 -38.47 16.51
C MET A 77 1.78 -37.91 16.68
N LYS A 78 2.81 -38.75 16.55
CA LYS A 78 4.20 -38.33 16.70
C LYS A 78 4.63 -37.42 15.55
N MET A 79 4.29 -37.83 14.32
CA MET A 79 4.55 -37.01 13.10
C MET A 79 3.77 -35.70 13.12
N LEU A 80 2.49 -35.74 13.53
CA LEU A 80 1.63 -34.58 13.70
C LEU A 80 2.27 -33.53 14.63
N ILE A 81 2.67 -33.94 15.85
CA ILE A 81 3.28 -33.03 16.81
C ILE A 81 4.60 -32.45 16.26
N THR A 82 5.42 -33.29 15.65
CA THR A 82 6.70 -32.84 15.06
C THR A 82 6.51 -31.78 13.97
N LEU A 83 5.60 -32.04 13.03
CA LEU A 83 5.33 -31.07 11.93
C LEU A 83 4.75 -29.77 12.45
N ILE A 84 3.88 -29.78 13.46
CA ILE A 84 3.36 -28.58 14.10
C ILE A 84 4.49 -27.80 14.79
N LEU A 85 5.37 -28.45 15.54
CA LEU A 85 6.49 -27.78 16.19
C LEU A 85 7.47 -27.18 15.17
N VAL A 86 7.77 -27.90 14.09
CA VAL A 86 8.58 -27.40 12.98
C VAL A 86 7.92 -26.17 12.32
N SER A 87 6.61 -26.23 12.05
CA SER A 87 5.86 -25.11 11.47
C SER A 87 5.88 -23.87 12.36
N LEU A 88 5.74 -24.03 13.68
CA LEU A 88 5.88 -22.96 14.66
C LEU A 88 7.30 -22.40 14.66
N GLY A 89 8.33 -23.25 14.68
CA GLY A 89 9.73 -22.83 14.62
C GLY A 89 10.05 -22.02 13.34
N VAL A 90 9.58 -22.49 12.19
CA VAL A 90 9.73 -21.78 10.90
C VAL A 90 9.01 -20.43 10.94
N THR A 91 7.80 -20.38 11.48
CA THR A 91 7.02 -19.13 11.60
C THR A 91 7.73 -18.11 12.51
N LEU A 92 8.24 -18.56 13.65
CA LEU A 92 9.02 -17.71 14.55
C LEU A 92 10.30 -17.21 13.86
N GLY A 93 11.05 -18.09 13.18
CA GLY A 93 12.22 -17.72 12.40
C GLY A 93 11.93 -16.70 11.31
N ALA A 94 10.84 -16.89 10.55
CA ALA A 94 10.41 -15.95 9.53
C ALA A 94 10.09 -14.57 10.11
N ASN A 95 9.42 -14.52 11.26
CA ASN A 95 9.11 -13.26 11.92
C ASN A 95 10.34 -12.54 12.48
N LEU A 96 11.32 -13.28 13.03
CA LEU A 96 12.58 -12.70 13.46
C LEU A 96 13.38 -12.09 12.28
N ILE A 97 13.40 -12.77 11.14
CA ILE A 97 14.02 -12.24 9.92
C ILE A 97 13.33 -10.95 9.46
N ARG A 98 11.98 -10.89 9.52
CA ARG A 98 11.23 -9.66 9.21
C ARG A 98 11.56 -8.51 10.16
N VAL A 99 11.80 -8.77 11.43
CA VAL A 99 12.27 -7.74 12.37
C VAL A 99 13.63 -7.22 11.93
N GLY A 100 14.57 -8.09 11.54
CA GLY A 100 15.86 -7.69 10.99
C GLY A 100 15.74 -6.87 9.70
N GLU A 101 14.88 -7.30 8.77
CA GLU A 101 14.53 -6.56 7.54
C GLU A 101 14.01 -5.16 7.85
N SER A 102 13.03 -5.06 8.76
CA SER A 102 12.43 -3.79 9.18
C SER A 102 13.45 -2.87 9.85
N PHE A 103 14.32 -3.42 10.69
CA PHE A 103 15.41 -2.66 11.31
C PHE A 103 16.34 -2.06 10.27
N LEU A 104 16.83 -2.84 9.31
CA LEU A 104 17.72 -2.37 8.26
C LEU A 104 17.04 -1.34 7.35
N ASN A 105 15.78 -1.57 7.01
CA ASN A 105 15.01 -0.64 6.20
C ASN A 105 14.86 0.71 6.90
N ASN A 106 14.47 0.72 8.18
CA ASN A 106 14.40 1.93 8.99
C ASN A 106 15.77 2.60 9.18
N TRP A 107 16.83 1.81 9.34
CA TRP A 107 18.18 2.33 9.46
C TRP A 107 18.60 3.11 8.21
N ILE A 108 18.38 2.53 7.01
CA ILE A 108 18.64 3.21 5.73
C ILE A 108 17.79 4.47 5.59
N ALA A 109 16.49 4.38 5.91
CA ALA A 109 15.56 5.48 5.86
C ALA A 109 16.04 6.69 6.67
N GLN A 110 16.45 6.47 7.92
CA GLN A 110 16.93 7.53 8.79
C GLN A 110 18.27 8.12 8.31
N HIS A 111 19.16 7.32 7.77
CA HIS A 111 20.45 7.81 7.23
C HIS A 111 20.24 8.63 5.95
N ILE A 112 19.36 8.22 5.06
CA ILE A 112 19.01 9.02 3.87
C ILE A 112 18.41 10.36 4.31
N THR A 113 17.48 10.35 5.27
CA THR A 113 16.86 11.57 5.83
C THR A 113 17.93 12.49 6.42
N PHE A 114 18.85 11.94 7.20
CA PHE A 114 19.95 12.68 7.80
C PHE A 114 20.84 13.32 6.72
N ASP A 115 21.26 12.56 5.74
CA ASP A 115 22.12 13.05 4.65
C ASP A 115 21.44 14.16 3.83
N MET A 116 20.14 13.97 3.53
CA MET A 116 19.36 14.97 2.78
C MET A 116 19.21 16.26 3.58
N ARG A 117 18.84 16.16 4.87
CA ARG A 117 18.69 17.33 5.74
C ARG A 117 20.00 18.10 5.89
N ASN A 118 21.10 17.40 6.12
CA ASN A 118 22.41 18.03 6.26
C ASN A 118 22.86 18.74 4.97
N LYS A 119 22.68 18.07 3.81
CA LYS A 119 23.01 18.69 2.52
C LYS A 119 22.16 19.92 2.26
N MET A 120 20.84 19.84 2.53
CA MET A 120 19.93 20.97 2.33
C MET A 120 20.25 22.11 3.28
N TYR A 121 20.47 21.83 4.58
CA TYR A 121 20.82 22.84 5.56
C TYR A 121 22.13 23.55 5.21
N LYS A 122 23.17 22.78 4.84
CA LYS A 122 24.46 23.34 4.38
C LYS A 122 24.27 24.24 3.16
N HIS A 123 23.42 23.84 2.21
CA HIS A 123 23.12 24.66 1.04
C HIS A 123 22.39 25.94 1.38
N LEU A 124 21.38 25.88 2.27
CA LEU A 124 20.66 27.05 2.76
C LEU A 124 21.59 28.04 3.46
N GLN A 125 22.55 27.59 4.26
CA GLN A 125 23.53 28.47 4.90
C GLN A 125 24.42 29.24 3.90
N GLN A 126 24.54 28.76 2.66
CA GLN A 126 25.30 29.40 1.59
C GLN A 126 24.44 30.35 0.73
N MET A 127 23.12 30.39 0.94
CA MET A 127 22.21 31.23 0.18
C MET A 127 22.35 32.72 0.58
N SER A 128 22.12 33.59 -0.40
CA SER A 128 22.11 35.03 -0.14
C SER A 128 20.90 35.47 0.69
N GLN A 129 21.01 36.60 1.40
CA GLN A 129 19.90 37.17 2.17
C GLN A 129 18.68 37.44 1.26
N LYS A 130 18.88 37.79 -0.03
CA LYS A 130 17.82 37.98 -1.00
C LYS A 130 16.94 36.73 -1.15
N PHE A 131 17.52 35.53 -1.08
CA PHE A 131 16.77 34.28 -1.13
C PHE A 131 15.75 34.18 0.03
N PHE A 132 16.17 34.52 1.24
CA PHE A 132 15.31 34.44 2.45
C PHE A 132 14.23 35.54 2.47
N THR A 133 14.47 36.69 1.86
CA THR A 133 13.47 37.75 1.76
C THR A 133 12.46 37.50 0.63
N SER A 134 12.82 36.74 -0.41
CA SER A 134 11.94 36.43 -1.55
C SER A 134 11.15 35.13 -1.39
N ASN A 135 11.54 34.25 -0.49
CA ASN A 135 10.88 32.97 -0.24
C ASN A 135 10.22 32.95 1.14
N ASN A 136 9.10 32.24 1.23
CA ASN A 136 8.41 32.08 2.50
C ASN A 136 9.19 31.11 3.40
N GLN A 137 9.51 31.54 4.62
CA GLN A 137 10.20 30.71 5.62
C GLN A 137 9.46 29.40 5.92
N GLY A 138 8.11 29.44 5.94
CA GLY A 138 7.28 28.25 6.14
C GLY A 138 7.48 27.19 5.06
N ASP A 139 7.63 27.60 3.81
CA ASP A 139 7.85 26.69 2.69
C ASP A 139 9.23 26.02 2.79
N ILE A 140 10.26 26.77 3.19
CA ILE A 140 11.61 26.22 3.41
C ILE A 140 11.59 25.17 4.52
N ILE A 141 10.92 25.46 5.65
CA ILE A 141 10.79 24.53 6.77
C ILE A 141 10.01 23.28 6.35
N THR A 142 8.90 23.44 5.61
CA THR A 142 8.10 22.32 5.12
C THR A 142 8.92 21.40 4.21
N ARG A 143 9.73 21.94 3.31
CA ARG A 143 10.64 21.17 2.45
C ARG A 143 11.68 20.40 3.27
N MET A 144 12.26 21.03 4.31
CA MET A 144 13.24 20.38 5.17
C MET A 144 12.66 19.27 6.06
N THR A 145 11.38 19.34 6.40
CA THR A 145 10.74 18.38 7.31
C THR A 145 9.89 17.37 6.55
N SER A 146 8.81 17.83 5.94
CA SER A 146 7.77 16.96 5.35
C SER A 146 8.19 16.38 4.00
N ASP A 147 8.77 17.21 3.11
CA ASP A 147 9.10 16.75 1.76
C ASP A 147 10.25 15.73 1.79
N ILE A 148 11.30 15.99 2.59
CA ILE A 148 12.41 15.04 2.76
C ILE A 148 11.90 13.71 3.33
N SER A 149 10.99 13.74 4.31
CA SER A 149 10.39 12.52 4.86
C SER A 149 9.49 11.80 3.83
N GLY A 150 8.86 12.55 2.94
CA GLY A 150 8.11 11.99 1.81
C GLY A 150 9.00 11.26 0.82
N VAL A 151 10.12 11.89 0.43
CA VAL A 151 11.14 11.30 -0.44
C VAL A 151 11.73 10.03 0.17
N GLU A 152 12.13 10.08 1.43
CA GLU A 152 12.66 8.93 2.18
C GLU A 152 11.70 7.74 2.13
N ARG A 153 10.42 7.97 2.45
CA ARG A 153 9.39 6.91 2.43
C ARG A 153 9.29 6.21 1.10
N VAL A 154 9.39 6.95 0.01
CA VAL A 154 9.34 6.38 -1.35
C VAL A 154 10.57 5.57 -1.66
N VAL A 155 11.73 6.12 -1.35
CA VAL A 155 13.02 5.49 -1.66
C VAL A 155 13.20 4.18 -0.88
N THR A 156 12.73 4.13 0.36
CA THR A 156 12.90 2.96 1.22
C THR A 156 11.67 2.06 1.25
N SER A 157 10.55 2.51 1.81
CA SER A 157 9.39 1.63 2.04
C SER A 157 8.68 1.21 0.76
N THR A 158 8.47 2.12 -0.21
CA THR A 158 7.79 1.74 -1.46
C THR A 158 8.66 0.78 -2.28
N PHE A 159 9.97 1.06 -2.41
CA PHE A 159 10.88 0.18 -3.15
C PHE A 159 10.97 -1.21 -2.50
N THR A 160 11.17 -1.27 -1.18
CA THR A 160 11.21 -2.53 -0.43
C THR A 160 9.90 -3.30 -0.54
N SER A 161 8.75 -2.61 -0.47
CA SER A 161 7.44 -3.22 -0.64
C SER A 161 7.24 -3.83 -2.04
N ILE A 162 7.64 -3.12 -3.10
CA ILE A 162 7.60 -3.66 -4.47
C ILE A 162 8.42 -4.94 -4.56
N LEU A 163 9.65 -4.88 -4.07
CA LEU A 163 10.58 -6.00 -4.14
C LEU A 163 10.07 -7.20 -3.35
N SER A 164 9.65 -7.00 -2.10
CA SER A 164 9.13 -8.04 -1.22
C SER A 164 7.86 -8.70 -1.78
N ASN A 165 6.88 -7.91 -2.24
CA ASN A 165 5.65 -8.44 -2.81
C ASN A 165 5.92 -9.21 -4.12
N THR A 166 6.80 -8.70 -4.98
CA THR A 166 7.16 -9.38 -6.24
C THR A 166 7.87 -10.69 -5.97
N ILE A 167 8.85 -10.72 -5.05
CA ILE A 167 9.57 -11.95 -4.69
C ILE A 167 8.61 -12.96 -4.07
N THR A 168 7.74 -12.53 -3.14
CA THR A 168 6.75 -13.41 -2.52
C THR A 168 5.82 -14.04 -3.56
N LEU A 169 5.35 -13.27 -4.55
CA LEU A 169 4.53 -13.80 -5.65
C LEU A 169 5.30 -14.81 -6.50
N ILE A 170 6.54 -14.49 -6.89
CA ILE A 170 7.37 -15.43 -7.69
C ILE A 170 7.59 -16.73 -6.93
N VAL A 171 7.99 -16.65 -5.66
CA VAL A 171 8.23 -17.84 -4.83
C VAL A 171 6.94 -18.65 -4.65
N ALA A 172 5.80 -18.01 -4.38
CA ALA A 172 4.51 -18.69 -4.24
C ALA A 172 4.12 -19.41 -5.54
N VAL A 173 4.23 -18.74 -6.69
CA VAL A 173 3.96 -19.35 -8.01
C VAL A 173 4.89 -20.54 -8.27
N VAL A 174 6.19 -20.41 -8.03
CA VAL A 174 7.15 -21.51 -8.21
C VAL A 174 6.79 -22.71 -7.34
N ILE A 175 6.43 -22.50 -6.06
CA ILE A 175 6.02 -23.59 -5.17
C ILE A 175 4.73 -24.24 -5.68
N MET A 176 3.72 -23.44 -6.07
CA MET A 176 2.45 -23.98 -6.60
C MET A 176 2.66 -24.84 -7.84
N PHE A 177 3.51 -24.42 -8.79
CA PHE A 177 3.81 -25.21 -9.98
C PHE A 177 4.59 -26.49 -9.69
N LYS A 178 5.39 -26.51 -8.62
CA LYS A 178 6.09 -27.72 -8.16
C LYS A 178 5.13 -28.74 -7.53
N GLU A 179 4.12 -28.27 -6.80
CA GLU A 179 3.12 -29.15 -6.19
C GLU A 179 2.19 -29.76 -7.26
N ASN A 180 1.54 -28.93 -8.06
CA ASN A 180 0.71 -29.40 -9.16
C ASN A 180 0.53 -28.30 -10.23
N TRP A 181 0.98 -28.56 -11.45
CA TRP A 181 0.97 -27.59 -12.55
C TRP A 181 -0.46 -27.22 -13.03
N ILE A 182 -1.42 -28.18 -12.99
CA ILE A 182 -2.81 -27.92 -13.42
C ILE A 182 -3.50 -26.98 -12.43
N LEU A 183 -3.45 -27.31 -11.15
CA LEU A 183 -4.07 -26.52 -10.09
C LEU A 183 -3.37 -25.19 -9.92
N ALA A 184 -2.04 -25.13 -10.10
CA ALA A 184 -1.29 -23.88 -10.13
C ALA A 184 -1.76 -22.96 -11.26
N GLY A 185 -1.98 -23.52 -12.47
CA GLY A 185 -2.53 -22.79 -13.60
C GLY A 185 -3.91 -22.19 -13.29
N VAL A 186 -4.81 -22.98 -12.69
CA VAL A 186 -6.13 -22.49 -12.23
C VAL A 186 -5.98 -21.37 -11.20
N GLY A 187 -5.13 -21.56 -10.18
CA GLY A 187 -4.90 -20.57 -9.13
C GLY A 187 -4.35 -19.25 -9.68
N VAL A 188 -3.35 -19.32 -10.57
CA VAL A 188 -2.76 -18.12 -11.20
C VAL A 188 -3.77 -17.40 -12.07
N LEU A 189 -4.66 -18.15 -12.80
CA LEU A 189 -5.69 -17.55 -13.65
C LEU A 189 -6.77 -16.80 -12.87
N VAL A 190 -7.00 -17.15 -11.62
CA VAL A 190 -7.92 -16.42 -10.71
C VAL A 190 -7.41 -15.00 -10.42
N ILE A 191 -6.09 -14.77 -10.41
CA ILE A 191 -5.51 -13.45 -10.09
C ILE A 191 -5.95 -12.34 -11.07
N PRO A 192 -5.80 -12.48 -12.42
CA PRO A 192 -6.32 -11.48 -13.34
C PRO A 192 -7.84 -11.35 -13.29
N LEU A 193 -8.56 -12.44 -13.06
CA LEU A 193 -10.02 -12.40 -12.89
C LEU A 193 -10.44 -11.57 -11.68
N PHE A 194 -9.66 -11.60 -10.60
CA PHE A 194 -9.83 -10.79 -9.41
C PHE A 194 -9.50 -9.31 -9.63
N THR A 195 -8.47 -9.00 -10.45
CA THR A 195 -7.99 -7.63 -10.62
C THR A 195 -8.95 -6.74 -11.41
N ILE A 196 -9.74 -7.31 -12.34
CA ILE A 196 -10.65 -6.55 -13.20
C ILE A 196 -11.79 -5.88 -12.39
N PRO A 197 -12.60 -6.61 -11.60
CA PRO A 197 -13.66 -6.01 -10.77
C PRO A 197 -13.11 -5.05 -9.72
N THR A 198 -11.93 -5.37 -9.16
CA THR A 198 -11.27 -4.53 -8.15
C THR A 198 -10.89 -3.17 -8.71
N ARG A 199 -10.36 -3.11 -9.94
CA ARG A 199 -10.03 -1.84 -10.61
C ARG A 199 -11.28 -1.01 -10.89
N TRP A 200 -12.37 -1.62 -11.35
CA TRP A 200 -13.61 -0.92 -11.64
C TRP A 200 -14.24 -0.33 -10.38
N ALA A 201 -14.39 -1.13 -9.33
CA ALA A 201 -14.92 -0.66 -8.06
C ALA A 201 -14.00 0.38 -7.39
N GLY A 202 -12.69 0.24 -7.55
CA GLY A 202 -11.69 1.20 -7.07
C GLY A 202 -11.83 2.56 -7.76
N LYS A 203 -12.10 2.60 -9.07
CA LYS A 203 -12.32 3.85 -9.81
C LYS A 203 -13.53 4.62 -9.28
N THR A 204 -14.67 3.96 -9.12
CA THR A 204 -15.90 4.57 -8.60
C THR A 204 -15.70 5.12 -7.19
N ARG A 205 -15.01 4.36 -6.33
CA ARG A 205 -14.67 4.83 -4.98
C ARG A 205 -13.78 6.07 -5.03
N TRP A 206 -12.79 6.09 -5.93
CA TRP A 206 -11.89 7.22 -6.11
C TRP A 206 -12.63 8.50 -6.48
N GLU A 207 -13.53 8.44 -7.46
CA GLU A 207 -14.35 9.59 -7.91
C GLU A 207 -15.16 10.17 -6.74
N LEU A 208 -15.84 9.31 -5.95
CA LEU A 208 -16.60 9.74 -4.78
C LEU A 208 -15.73 10.35 -3.66
N THR A 209 -14.53 9.81 -3.44
CA THR A 209 -13.58 10.37 -2.47
C THR A 209 -13.10 11.76 -2.91
N GLN A 210 -12.92 11.96 -4.21
CA GLN A 210 -12.54 13.26 -4.76
C GLN A 210 -13.68 14.28 -4.57
N ASP A 211 -14.91 13.94 -4.92
CA ASP A 211 -16.07 14.82 -4.72
C ASP A 211 -16.26 15.20 -3.23
N ALA A 212 -16.05 14.24 -2.33
CA ALA A 212 -16.10 14.49 -0.89
C ALA A 212 -14.98 15.44 -0.44
N GLN A 213 -13.77 15.29 -1.00
CA GLN A 213 -12.64 16.17 -0.68
C GLN A 213 -12.88 17.61 -1.20
N GLU A 214 -13.41 17.77 -2.42
CA GLU A 214 -13.76 19.10 -2.97
C GLU A 214 -14.82 19.79 -2.07
N CYS A 215 -15.82 19.04 -1.62
CA CYS A 215 -16.83 19.56 -0.70
C CYS A 215 -16.24 19.94 0.67
N ASN A 216 -15.28 19.18 1.17
CA ASN A 216 -14.55 19.51 2.41
C ASN A 216 -13.70 20.76 2.26
N ASP A 217 -13.05 20.95 1.11
CA ASP A 217 -12.28 22.18 0.81
C ASP A 217 -13.20 23.40 0.73
N GLU A 218 -14.41 23.25 0.17
CA GLU A 218 -15.44 24.31 0.14
C GLU A 218 -15.89 24.68 1.57
N ILE A 219 -16.14 23.69 2.45
CA ILE A 219 -16.46 23.92 3.88
C ILE A 219 -15.32 24.70 4.55
N ASN A 220 -14.08 24.24 4.39
CA ASN A 220 -12.91 24.90 4.96
C ASN A 220 -12.73 26.32 4.42
N GLY A 221 -13.05 26.56 3.16
CA GLY A 221 -13.10 27.90 2.56
C GLY A 221 -14.08 28.82 3.26
N ILE A 222 -15.31 28.37 3.45
CA ILE A 222 -16.37 29.13 4.17
C ILE A 222 -15.92 29.43 5.61
N LEU A 223 -15.41 28.44 6.32
CA LEU A 223 -14.93 28.63 7.70
C LEU A 223 -13.79 29.62 7.80
N ASN A 224 -12.79 29.53 6.91
CA ASN A 224 -11.68 30.48 6.90
C ASN A 224 -12.11 31.91 6.54
N GLU A 225 -13.07 32.04 5.62
CA GLU A 225 -13.62 33.32 5.21
C GLU A 225 -14.42 33.96 6.34
N THR A 226 -15.37 33.23 6.95
CA THR A 226 -16.33 33.77 7.88
C THR A 226 -15.84 33.84 9.33
N LEU A 227 -14.95 32.93 9.76
CA LEU A 227 -14.42 32.90 11.14
C LEU A 227 -13.10 33.64 11.31
N SER A 228 -12.53 34.22 10.25
CA SER A 228 -11.41 35.14 10.40
C SER A 228 -11.86 36.42 11.11
N VAL A 229 -10.95 37.12 11.78
CA VAL A 229 -11.27 38.39 12.50
C VAL A 229 -11.96 39.38 11.57
N SER A 230 -11.44 39.57 10.36
CA SER A 230 -12.01 40.46 9.36
C SER A 230 -13.34 39.94 8.79
N GLY A 231 -13.45 38.67 8.53
CA GLY A 231 -14.66 38.03 8.03
C GLY A 231 -15.81 38.11 9.02
N GLN A 232 -15.55 37.79 10.29
CA GLN A 232 -16.53 37.88 11.36
C GLN A 232 -17.02 39.32 11.57
N LEU A 233 -16.12 40.30 11.48
CA LEU A 233 -16.48 41.72 11.58
C LEU A 233 -17.43 42.10 10.45
N LEU A 234 -17.15 41.70 9.20
CA LEU A 234 -18.03 41.97 8.06
C LEU A 234 -19.40 41.30 8.19
N VAL A 235 -19.44 40.03 8.60
CA VAL A 235 -20.70 39.30 8.83
C VAL A 235 -21.58 40.05 9.84
N LYS A 236 -20.97 40.51 10.94
CA LYS A 236 -21.69 41.27 12.00
C LYS A 236 -22.11 42.66 11.54
N LEU A 237 -21.26 43.41 10.85
CA LEU A 237 -21.58 44.74 10.37
C LEU A 237 -22.74 44.76 9.36
N PHE A 238 -22.82 43.72 8.53
CA PHE A 238 -23.87 43.61 7.49
C PHE A 238 -25.06 42.74 7.92
N GLY A 239 -25.11 42.21 9.14
CA GLY A 239 -26.18 41.38 9.65
C GLY A 239 -26.42 40.14 8.78
N LYS A 240 -25.34 39.50 8.29
CA LYS A 240 -25.40 38.37 7.35
C LYS A 240 -25.22 37.00 7.99
N GLU A 241 -25.39 36.87 9.30
CA GLU A 241 -25.20 35.62 10.06
C GLU A 241 -26.07 34.50 9.50
N GLU A 242 -27.35 34.77 9.23
CA GLU A 242 -28.30 33.77 8.73
C GLU A 242 -27.95 33.34 7.30
N TYR A 243 -27.47 34.29 6.48
CA TYR A 243 -27.00 33.98 5.12
C TYR A 243 -25.80 33.04 5.12
N GLU A 244 -24.77 33.33 5.93
CA GLU A 244 -23.58 32.49 6.01
C GLU A 244 -23.88 31.14 6.67
N TYR A 245 -24.76 31.10 7.68
CA TYR A 245 -25.25 29.86 8.24
C TYR A 245 -25.93 28.97 7.20
N ASN A 246 -26.82 29.53 6.40
CA ASN A 246 -27.51 28.77 5.37
C ASN A 246 -26.57 28.32 4.24
N ARG A 247 -25.59 29.15 3.85
CA ARG A 247 -24.51 28.77 2.93
C ARG A 247 -23.72 27.56 3.45
N TYR A 248 -23.25 27.61 4.68
CA TYR A 248 -22.54 26.51 5.33
C TYR A 248 -23.41 25.26 5.42
N LYS A 249 -24.65 25.38 5.88
CA LYS A 249 -25.63 24.30 6.02
C LYS A 249 -25.87 23.55 4.71
N ASN A 250 -25.99 24.29 3.61
CA ASN A 250 -26.21 23.70 2.29
C ASN A 250 -25.01 22.82 1.84
N VAL A 251 -23.80 23.34 2.01
CA VAL A 251 -22.58 22.59 1.68
C VAL A 251 -22.41 21.39 2.61
N ASN A 252 -22.66 21.56 3.91
CA ASN A 252 -22.60 20.49 4.89
C ASN A 252 -23.62 19.36 4.60
N ASN A 253 -24.84 19.69 4.15
CA ASN A 253 -25.83 18.71 3.71
C ASN A 253 -25.36 17.94 2.45
N LYS A 254 -24.69 18.60 1.51
CA LYS A 254 -24.05 17.94 0.36
C LYS A 254 -22.96 16.97 0.83
N MET A 255 -22.13 17.39 1.79
CA MET A 255 -21.08 16.60 2.39
C MET A 255 -21.61 15.30 3.04
N ILE A 256 -22.74 15.36 3.79
CA ILE A 256 -23.37 14.17 4.36
C ILE A 256 -23.68 13.14 3.28
N LYS A 257 -24.30 13.58 2.17
CA LYS A 257 -24.69 12.68 1.07
C LYS A 257 -23.46 12.06 0.39
N LEU A 258 -22.41 12.85 0.20
CA LEU A 258 -21.16 12.38 -0.40
C LEU A 258 -20.44 11.39 0.50
N ASN A 259 -20.30 11.68 1.80
CA ASN A 259 -19.68 10.78 2.77
C ASN A 259 -20.41 9.44 2.90
N ILE A 260 -21.75 9.45 2.86
CA ILE A 260 -22.53 8.21 2.85
C ILE A 260 -22.24 7.41 1.57
N LYS A 261 -22.27 8.06 0.38
CA LYS A 261 -21.97 7.39 -0.89
C LYS A 261 -20.54 6.82 -0.93
N GLU A 262 -19.56 7.60 -0.48
CA GLU A 262 -18.15 7.16 -0.39
C GLU A 262 -18.01 5.95 0.53
N SER A 263 -18.61 6.02 1.74
CA SER A 263 -18.59 4.93 2.70
C SER A 263 -19.22 3.65 2.14
N MET A 264 -20.36 3.78 1.45
CA MET A 264 -21.03 2.65 0.81
C MET A 264 -20.22 2.06 -0.36
N ALA A 265 -19.63 2.93 -1.20
CA ALA A 265 -18.74 2.48 -2.27
C ALA A 265 -17.52 1.73 -1.71
N GLY A 266 -16.96 2.19 -0.58
CA GLY A 266 -15.88 1.50 0.13
C GLY A 266 -16.31 0.11 0.66
N ARG A 267 -17.53 -0.01 1.17
CA ARG A 267 -18.08 -1.30 1.63
C ARG A 267 -18.32 -2.26 0.46
N TRP A 268 -18.91 -1.80 -0.63
CA TRP A 268 -19.09 -2.61 -1.83
C TRP A 268 -17.76 -3.08 -2.43
N PHE A 269 -16.76 -2.20 -2.45
CA PHE A 269 -15.40 -2.57 -2.84
C PHE A 269 -14.85 -3.72 -2.00
N MET A 270 -15.02 -3.67 -0.66
CA MET A 270 -14.60 -4.76 0.23
C MET A 270 -15.39 -6.04 0.03
N VAL A 271 -16.71 -5.95 -0.24
CA VAL A 271 -17.55 -7.12 -0.56
C VAL A 271 -17.02 -7.82 -1.82
N ILE A 272 -16.71 -7.05 -2.86
CA ILE A 272 -16.14 -7.61 -4.11
C ILE A 272 -14.81 -8.32 -3.81
N ILE A 273 -13.88 -7.64 -3.10
CA ILE A 273 -12.58 -8.22 -2.76
C ILE A 273 -12.76 -9.53 -1.98
N ASN A 274 -13.56 -9.54 -0.92
CA ASN A 274 -13.75 -10.71 -0.07
C ASN A 274 -14.42 -11.86 -0.83
N THR A 275 -15.43 -11.57 -1.66
CA THR A 275 -16.10 -12.58 -2.47
C THR A 275 -15.13 -13.24 -3.45
N PHE A 276 -14.37 -12.46 -4.20
CA PHE A 276 -13.39 -13.00 -5.14
C PHE A 276 -12.24 -13.74 -4.44
N SER A 277 -11.81 -13.27 -3.25
CA SER A 277 -10.82 -14.00 -2.45
C SER A 277 -11.31 -15.38 -2.00
N SER A 278 -12.63 -15.57 -1.86
CA SER A 278 -13.23 -16.87 -1.52
C SER A 278 -13.46 -17.77 -2.74
N VAL A 279 -13.72 -17.19 -3.92
CA VAL A 279 -13.96 -17.94 -5.15
C VAL A 279 -12.74 -18.75 -5.58
N GLY A 280 -11.54 -18.18 -5.47
CA GLY A 280 -10.29 -18.87 -5.84
C GLY A 280 -10.08 -20.20 -5.10
N PRO A 281 -10.10 -20.21 -3.76
CA PRO A 281 -10.08 -21.44 -2.97
C PRO A 281 -11.17 -22.45 -3.38
N MET A 282 -12.41 -22.00 -3.58
CA MET A 282 -13.52 -22.87 -3.99
C MET A 282 -13.27 -23.51 -5.36
N LEU A 283 -12.73 -22.78 -6.32
CA LEU A 283 -12.34 -23.33 -7.62
C LEU A 283 -11.22 -24.36 -7.51
N LEU A 284 -10.22 -24.12 -6.65
CA LEU A 284 -9.16 -25.10 -6.41
C LEU A 284 -9.69 -26.38 -5.76
N TYR A 285 -10.62 -26.29 -4.79
CA TYR A 285 -11.28 -27.46 -4.23
C TYR A 285 -12.13 -28.20 -5.27
N LEU A 286 -12.88 -27.50 -6.12
CA LEU A 286 -13.69 -28.08 -7.15
C LEU A 286 -12.85 -28.85 -8.18
N VAL A 287 -11.84 -28.16 -8.76
CA VAL A 287 -10.98 -28.73 -9.81
C VAL A 287 -10.11 -29.86 -9.21
N GLY A 288 -9.52 -29.63 -8.02
CA GLY A 288 -8.74 -30.64 -7.32
C GLY A 288 -9.56 -31.86 -6.95
N GLY A 289 -10.80 -31.68 -6.46
CA GLY A 289 -11.72 -32.77 -6.19
C GLY A 289 -12.11 -33.56 -7.44
N ILE A 290 -12.37 -32.89 -8.57
CA ILE A 290 -12.63 -33.56 -9.86
C ILE A 290 -11.41 -34.36 -10.31
N LEU A 291 -10.21 -33.81 -10.25
CA LEU A 291 -8.98 -34.50 -10.61
C LEU A 291 -8.74 -35.75 -9.73
N MET A 292 -8.95 -35.61 -8.43
CA MET A 292 -8.78 -36.68 -7.48
C MET A 292 -9.83 -37.81 -7.68
N MET A 293 -11.12 -37.47 -7.84
CA MET A 293 -12.21 -38.45 -7.90
C MET A 293 -12.37 -39.09 -9.27
N LYS A 294 -12.23 -38.31 -10.36
CA LYS A 294 -12.55 -38.77 -11.72
C LYS A 294 -11.34 -39.27 -12.51
N TYR A 295 -10.17 -38.67 -12.28
CA TYR A 295 -8.95 -38.97 -13.02
C TYR A 295 -7.93 -39.79 -12.23
N ASN A 296 -8.28 -40.24 -11.03
CA ASN A 296 -7.44 -41.07 -10.15
C ASN A 296 -5.98 -40.55 -10.07
N SER A 297 -5.84 -39.22 -10.01
CA SER A 297 -4.55 -38.57 -9.93
C SER A 297 -3.90 -38.86 -8.56
N SER A 298 -2.57 -38.82 -8.50
CA SER A 298 -1.81 -38.98 -7.26
C SER A 298 -1.95 -37.79 -6.29
N LEU A 299 -2.89 -36.87 -6.56
CA LEU A 299 -3.18 -35.72 -5.72
C LEU A 299 -3.75 -36.14 -4.38
N THR A 300 -3.22 -35.56 -3.33
CA THR A 300 -3.71 -35.74 -1.95
C THR A 300 -4.62 -34.58 -1.52
N VAL A 301 -5.32 -34.77 -0.42
CA VAL A 301 -6.09 -33.69 0.23
C VAL A 301 -5.14 -32.61 0.76
N GLY A 302 -3.96 -33.00 1.21
CA GLY A 302 -2.91 -32.07 1.62
C GLY A 302 -2.44 -31.19 0.49
N ASP A 303 -2.20 -31.72 -0.72
CA ASP A 303 -1.75 -30.95 -1.89
C ASP A 303 -2.76 -29.86 -2.26
N ILE A 304 -4.06 -30.18 -2.28
CA ILE A 304 -5.12 -29.20 -2.54
C ILE A 304 -5.11 -28.11 -1.46
N THR A 305 -4.94 -28.50 -0.19
CA THR A 305 -4.91 -27.54 0.92
C THR A 305 -3.68 -26.62 0.85
N VAL A 306 -2.51 -27.15 0.46
CA VAL A 306 -1.30 -26.35 0.22
C VAL A 306 -1.57 -25.29 -0.83
N LEU A 307 -2.13 -25.68 -1.98
CA LEU A 307 -2.40 -24.76 -3.09
C LEU A 307 -3.41 -23.68 -2.70
N VAL A 308 -4.45 -24.02 -1.96
CA VAL A 308 -5.43 -23.07 -1.40
C VAL A 308 -4.76 -22.10 -0.42
N ALA A 309 -3.91 -22.60 0.48
CA ALA A 309 -3.20 -21.76 1.43
C ALA A 309 -2.20 -20.81 0.73
N LEU A 310 -1.47 -21.29 -0.28
CA LEU A 310 -0.54 -20.48 -1.09
C LEU A 310 -1.29 -19.40 -1.89
N LEU A 311 -2.42 -19.76 -2.52
CA LEU A 311 -3.27 -18.79 -3.21
C LEU A 311 -3.75 -17.68 -2.26
N GLY A 312 -4.17 -18.05 -1.06
CA GLY A 312 -4.55 -17.08 -0.02
C GLY A 312 -3.42 -16.11 0.34
N LYS A 313 -2.17 -16.59 0.37
CA LYS A 313 -0.97 -15.76 0.61
C LYS A 313 -0.61 -14.84 -0.55
N MET A 314 -1.11 -15.09 -1.76
CA MET A 314 -0.83 -14.25 -2.94
C MET A 314 -1.74 -13.01 -3.03
N TYR A 315 -2.95 -13.03 -2.46
CA TYR A 315 -3.89 -11.90 -2.55
C TYR A 315 -3.33 -10.61 -1.92
N GLY A 316 -2.65 -10.70 -0.79
CA GLY A 316 -2.00 -9.56 -0.13
C GLY A 316 -0.98 -8.85 -1.05
N PRO A 317 0.07 -9.54 -1.50
CA PRO A 317 1.04 -9.03 -2.46
C PRO A 317 0.43 -8.45 -3.73
N VAL A 318 -0.57 -9.11 -4.34
CA VAL A 318 -1.27 -8.61 -5.52
C VAL A 318 -1.94 -7.27 -5.23
N ASN A 319 -2.70 -7.17 -4.14
CA ASN A 319 -3.35 -5.92 -3.74
C ASN A 319 -2.34 -4.80 -3.46
N SER A 320 -1.23 -5.12 -2.80
CA SER A 320 -0.16 -4.16 -2.54
C SER A 320 0.44 -3.61 -3.84
N LEU A 321 0.74 -4.48 -4.81
CA LEU A 321 1.28 -4.08 -6.11
C LEU A 321 0.28 -3.25 -6.93
N LEU A 322 -1.01 -3.54 -6.86
CA LEU A 322 -2.05 -2.74 -7.51
C LEU A 322 -2.16 -1.33 -6.93
N ASN A 323 -1.95 -1.16 -5.64
CA ASN A 323 -2.03 0.13 -4.95
C ASN A 323 -0.75 0.98 -5.08
N ILE A 324 0.37 0.38 -5.46
CA ILE A 324 1.67 1.07 -5.63
C ILE A 324 1.60 2.24 -6.60
N GLN A 325 0.77 2.17 -7.64
CA GLN A 325 0.62 3.27 -8.60
C GLN A 325 0.23 4.59 -7.91
N VAL A 326 -0.63 4.52 -6.89
CA VAL A 326 -1.08 5.70 -6.14
C VAL A 326 0.04 6.27 -5.27
N GLU A 327 0.77 5.41 -4.58
CA GLU A 327 1.93 5.83 -3.76
C GLU A 327 3.04 6.43 -4.62
N TRP A 328 3.27 5.83 -5.79
CA TRP A 328 4.28 6.30 -6.74
C TRP A 328 3.96 7.68 -7.31
N ILE A 329 2.69 7.95 -7.64
CA ILE A 329 2.26 9.27 -8.14
C ILE A 329 2.46 10.35 -7.07
N ARG A 330 2.10 10.05 -5.81
CA ARG A 330 2.34 10.96 -4.67
C ARG A 330 3.83 11.27 -4.48
N ALA A 331 4.64 10.25 -4.64
CA ALA A 331 6.06 10.37 -4.56
C ALA A 331 6.64 11.33 -5.58
N MET A 332 6.22 11.18 -6.84
CA MET A 332 6.68 12.01 -7.94
C MET A 332 6.32 13.49 -7.78
N ALA A 333 5.28 13.82 -7.04
CA ALA A 333 4.91 15.20 -6.73
C ALA A 333 5.86 15.88 -5.73
N LEU A 334 6.71 15.10 -5.02
CA LEU A 334 7.68 15.62 -4.04
C LEU A 334 9.06 15.90 -4.66
N PHE A 335 9.34 15.38 -5.86
CA PHE A 335 10.61 15.52 -6.59
C PHE A 335 10.52 16.61 -7.68
#